data_566463f90d518191d81fc9fdc8e5c02e
#
_entry.id   566463f90d518191d81fc9fdc8e5c02e
#
_cell.length_a   1.000
_cell.length_b   1.000
_cell.length_c   1.000
_cell.angle_alpha   90.00
_cell.angle_beta   90.00
_cell.angle_gamma   90.00
#
_symmetry.space_group_name_H-M   'P 1'
#
loop_
_entity.id
_entity.type
_entity.pdbx_description
1 polymer ?
#
loop_
_entity_poly.entity_id
_entity_poly.type
_entity_poly.pdbx_seq_one_letter_code
_entity_poly.pdbx_strand_id
1 'polypeptide(L)'
;PDEEVALSFETSGKITKIYFKEGSSVRKGELLAKVNDSPLQAELKKLEAQLPLANDRVYRQKALLAKDAVSQEAFESVNTELDKLKADIELVKARIAQTELRAPFDGVIGLRQVSEGAYASPSQVISTLTKLSPLKIEFSVNERQANDIKAGTKVSFTVENDLNTYEAPVYAVESKLDEKTLSLKARALYSNPGGKLKPGRSANIEIQLSEIKNAIVIPAIASIAE
;
A
#
# COMPACT_ATOMS: atom_id res chain seq x y z
N PRO A 1 10.84 4.71 -4.36
CA PRO A 1 10.08 3.46 -4.20
C PRO A 1 8.86 3.44 -5.09
N ASP A 2 8.30 2.22 -5.35
CA ASP A 2 6.99 2.12 -6.00
C ASP A 2 5.89 2.65 -5.08
N GLU A 3 5.93 2.21 -3.84
CA GLU A 3 5.02 2.64 -2.78
C GLU A 3 5.82 2.92 -1.50
N GLU A 4 5.42 3.98 -0.82
CA GLU A 4 5.94 4.37 0.49
C GLU A 4 4.80 4.95 1.33
N VAL A 5 4.71 4.53 2.57
CA VAL A 5 3.65 4.99 3.48
C VAL A 5 4.22 5.22 4.88
N ALA A 6 3.79 6.31 5.49
CA ALA A 6 3.97 6.54 6.92
C ALA A 6 2.91 5.74 7.67
N LEU A 7 3.34 4.82 8.50
CA LEU A 7 2.47 3.95 9.28
C LEU A 7 2.03 4.65 10.56
N SER A 8 0.74 4.75 10.78
CA SER A 8 0.12 5.26 12.01
C SER A 8 -1.07 4.38 12.38
N PHE A 9 -1.49 4.42 13.65
CA PHE A 9 -2.72 3.73 14.06
C PHE A 9 -3.97 4.50 13.60
N GLU A 10 -5.05 3.80 13.37
CA GLU A 10 -6.35 4.41 13.07
C GLU A 10 -7.05 4.94 14.33
N THR A 11 -6.65 4.45 15.51
CA THR A 11 -7.23 4.85 16.80
C THR A 11 -6.13 5.23 17.79
N SER A 12 -6.51 5.98 18.81
CA SER A 12 -5.59 6.37 19.89
C SER A 12 -5.56 5.31 20.99
N GLY A 13 -4.38 5.11 21.57
CA GLY A 13 -4.22 4.19 22.70
C GLY A 13 -2.78 3.99 23.14
N LYS A 14 -2.60 3.35 24.27
CA LYS A 14 -1.26 2.96 24.76
C LYS A 14 -0.75 1.77 23.96
N ILE A 15 0.43 1.88 23.36
CA ILE A 15 1.09 0.79 22.63
C ILE A 15 1.41 -0.33 23.61
N THR A 16 0.83 -1.50 23.37
CA THR A 16 1.06 -2.68 24.20
C THR A 16 2.23 -3.49 23.70
N LYS A 17 2.41 -3.60 22.39
CA LYS A 17 3.48 -4.37 21.78
C LYS A 17 3.83 -3.90 20.37
N ILE A 18 5.11 -4.04 20.03
CA ILE A 18 5.68 -3.84 18.71
C ILE A 18 6.30 -5.17 18.27
N TYR A 19 5.88 -5.69 17.11
CA TYR A 19 6.24 -7.04 16.64
C TYR A 19 7.33 -7.04 15.59
N PHE A 20 7.61 -5.90 14.95
CA PHE A 20 8.61 -5.79 13.91
C PHE A 20 10.00 -5.44 14.42
N LYS A 21 11.01 -5.77 13.65
CA LYS A 21 12.38 -5.29 13.81
C LYS A 21 12.65 -4.20 12.78
N GLU A 22 13.32 -3.13 13.20
CA GLU A 22 13.73 -2.03 12.31
C GLU A 22 14.58 -2.56 11.15
N GLY A 23 14.30 -2.11 9.94
CA GLY A 23 14.97 -2.54 8.72
C GLY A 23 14.60 -3.95 8.23
N SER A 24 13.68 -4.66 8.87
CA SER A 24 13.24 -5.98 8.43
C SER A 24 12.23 -5.91 7.29
N SER A 25 12.17 -6.99 6.50
CA SER A 25 11.10 -7.18 5.52
C SER A 25 9.84 -7.69 6.21
N VAL A 26 8.71 -7.15 5.82
CA VAL A 26 7.38 -7.53 6.31
C VAL A 26 6.44 -7.83 5.14
N ARG A 27 5.43 -8.67 5.37
CA ARG A 27 4.43 -9.06 4.38
C ARG A 27 3.15 -8.27 4.56
N LYS A 28 2.41 -8.09 3.48
CA LYS A 28 1.05 -7.52 3.52
C LYS A 28 0.18 -8.25 4.54
N GLY A 29 -0.50 -7.48 5.41
CA GLY A 29 -1.36 -7.99 6.47
C GLY A 29 -0.62 -8.41 7.75
N GLU A 30 0.71 -8.43 7.77
CA GLU A 30 1.50 -8.75 8.95
C GLU A 30 1.25 -7.74 10.07
N LEU A 31 1.05 -8.23 11.30
CA LEU A 31 0.81 -7.40 12.48
C LEU A 31 2.13 -6.76 12.92
N LEU A 32 2.18 -5.44 12.88
CA LEU A 32 3.38 -4.66 13.19
C LEU A 32 3.39 -4.12 14.62
N ALA A 33 2.25 -3.63 15.08
CA ALA A 33 2.12 -3.11 16.44
C ALA A 33 0.65 -3.16 16.86
N LYS A 34 0.42 -3.05 18.16
CA LYS A 34 -0.92 -3.08 18.75
C LYS A 34 -1.04 -2.08 19.89
N VAL A 35 -2.17 -1.36 19.93
CA VAL A 35 -2.57 -0.58 21.10
C VAL A 35 -3.51 -1.39 22.00
N ASN A 36 -3.73 -0.92 23.22
CA ASN A 36 -4.57 -1.61 24.20
C ASN A 36 -6.03 -1.75 23.73
N ASP A 37 -6.43 -2.98 23.48
CA ASP A 37 -7.79 -3.37 23.08
C ASP A 37 -8.56 -4.14 24.16
N SER A 38 -8.00 -4.28 25.36
CA SER A 38 -8.60 -5.09 26.42
C SER A 38 -10.07 -4.73 26.72
N PRO A 39 -10.48 -3.44 26.74
CA PRO A 39 -11.88 -3.09 26.94
C PRO A 39 -12.77 -3.59 25.80
N LEU A 40 -12.30 -3.49 24.54
CA LEU A 40 -13.04 -3.95 23.38
C LEU A 40 -13.15 -5.48 23.34
N GLN A 41 -12.10 -6.20 23.75
CA GLN A 41 -12.15 -7.66 23.88
C GLN A 41 -13.16 -8.10 24.94
N ALA A 42 -13.27 -7.39 26.06
CA ALA A 42 -14.26 -7.66 27.09
C ALA A 42 -15.69 -7.39 26.58
N GLU A 43 -15.88 -6.31 25.83
CA GLU A 43 -17.15 -5.98 25.19
C GLU A 43 -17.54 -7.05 24.17
N LEU A 44 -16.63 -7.46 23.28
CA LEU A 44 -16.86 -8.54 22.33
C LEU A 44 -17.30 -9.82 23.00
N LYS A 45 -16.56 -10.26 24.03
CA LYS A 45 -16.90 -11.46 24.80
C LYS A 45 -18.29 -11.39 25.44
N LYS A 46 -18.69 -10.20 25.94
CA LYS A 46 -20.03 -9.98 26.51
C LYS A 46 -21.11 -10.17 25.44
N LEU A 47 -20.94 -9.59 24.24
CA LEU A 47 -21.90 -9.71 23.16
C LEU A 47 -21.95 -11.13 22.61
N GLU A 48 -20.82 -11.77 22.40
CA GLU A 48 -20.73 -13.15 21.94
C GLU A 48 -21.40 -14.14 22.91
N ALA A 49 -21.33 -13.88 24.21
CA ALA A 49 -22.01 -14.70 25.20
C ALA A 49 -23.56 -14.63 25.11
N GLN A 50 -24.12 -13.58 24.50
CA GLN A 50 -25.56 -13.44 24.29
C GLN A 50 -26.05 -14.15 23.03
N LEU A 51 -25.13 -14.41 22.07
CA LEU A 51 -25.48 -14.94 20.75
C LEU A 51 -26.18 -16.31 20.78
N PRO A 52 -25.74 -17.30 21.59
CA PRO A 52 -26.43 -18.59 21.67
C PRO A 52 -27.90 -18.45 22.11
N LEU A 53 -28.17 -17.63 23.14
CA LEU A 53 -29.51 -17.40 23.65
C LEU A 53 -30.39 -16.72 22.59
N ALA A 54 -29.86 -15.73 21.87
CA ALA A 54 -30.59 -15.05 20.80
C ALA A 54 -30.91 -16.01 19.64
N ASN A 55 -29.98 -16.86 19.24
CA ASN A 55 -30.21 -17.91 18.24
C ASN A 55 -31.29 -18.90 18.68
N ASP A 56 -31.25 -19.37 19.94
CA ASP A 56 -32.25 -20.28 20.48
C ASP A 56 -33.64 -19.67 20.52
N ARG A 57 -33.73 -18.36 20.81
CA ARG A 57 -35.00 -17.63 20.76
C ARG A 57 -35.59 -17.62 19.36
N VAL A 58 -34.79 -17.26 18.36
CA VAL A 58 -35.21 -17.26 16.95
C VAL A 58 -35.60 -18.66 16.51
N TYR A 59 -34.83 -19.69 16.85
CA TYR A 59 -35.16 -21.08 16.51
C TYR A 59 -36.50 -21.51 17.08
N ARG A 60 -36.78 -21.27 18.38
CA ARG A 60 -38.05 -21.59 19.03
C ARG A 60 -39.21 -20.80 18.43
N GLN A 61 -39.03 -19.50 18.19
CA GLN A 61 -40.06 -18.64 17.62
C GLN A 61 -40.41 -19.07 16.19
N LYS A 62 -39.44 -19.48 15.40
CA LYS A 62 -39.65 -20.03 14.06
C LYS A 62 -40.46 -21.33 14.09
N ALA A 63 -40.18 -22.22 15.04
CA ALA A 63 -40.91 -23.47 15.20
C ALA A 63 -42.35 -23.23 15.67
N LEU A 64 -42.60 -22.20 16.48
CA LEU A 64 -43.95 -21.81 16.90
C LEU A 64 -44.72 -21.14 15.76
N LEU A 65 -44.08 -20.31 14.96
CA LEU A 65 -44.69 -19.68 13.78
C LEU A 65 -45.16 -20.75 12.78
N ALA A 66 -44.36 -21.78 12.55
CA ALA A 66 -44.71 -22.90 11.66
C ALA A 66 -45.94 -23.72 12.12
N LYS A 67 -46.38 -23.51 13.37
CA LYS A 67 -47.54 -24.11 13.98
C LYS A 67 -48.70 -23.10 14.22
N ASP A 68 -48.60 -21.91 13.60
CA ASP A 68 -49.52 -20.79 13.81
C ASP A 68 -49.72 -20.39 15.30
N ALA A 69 -48.73 -20.70 16.14
CA ALA A 69 -48.81 -20.42 17.58
C ALA A 69 -48.28 -19.02 17.97
N VAL A 70 -47.67 -18.29 17.04
CA VAL A 70 -47.22 -16.90 17.19
C VAL A 70 -47.47 -16.13 15.90
N SER A 71 -47.52 -14.80 15.98
CA SER A 71 -47.66 -13.93 14.81
C SER A 71 -46.31 -13.80 14.05
N GLN A 72 -46.41 -13.48 12.76
CA GLN A 72 -45.26 -13.13 11.92
C GLN A 72 -44.46 -11.97 12.53
N GLU A 73 -45.17 -10.95 13.05
CA GLU A 73 -44.56 -9.79 13.70
C GLU A 73 -43.69 -10.19 14.91
N ALA A 74 -44.20 -11.13 15.75
CA ALA A 74 -43.45 -11.63 16.89
C ALA A 74 -42.17 -12.35 16.48
N PHE A 75 -42.21 -13.13 15.40
CA PHE A 75 -41.03 -13.77 14.85
C PHE A 75 -40.03 -12.74 14.28
N GLU A 76 -40.50 -11.78 13.48
CA GLU A 76 -39.68 -10.73 12.89
C GLU A 76 -38.99 -9.85 13.95
N SER A 77 -39.68 -9.56 15.05
CA SER A 77 -39.10 -8.83 16.18
C SER A 77 -37.90 -9.55 16.77
N VAL A 78 -38.01 -10.84 17.06
CA VAL A 78 -36.92 -11.64 17.64
C VAL A 78 -35.77 -11.84 16.65
N ASN A 79 -36.10 -12.00 15.36
CA ASN A 79 -35.06 -12.09 14.32
C ASN A 79 -34.29 -10.78 14.17
N THR A 80 -35.00 -9.65 14.24
CA THR A 80 -34.35 -8.31 14.21
C THR A 80 -33.43 -8.09 15.40
N GLU A 81 -33.82 -8.59 16.61
CA GLU A 81 -32.92 -8.53 17.78
C GLU A 81 -31.62 -9.34 17.57
N LEU A 82 -31.73 -10.53 16.98
CA LEU A 82 -30.55 -11.33 16.63
C LEU A 82 -29.66 -10.61 15.63
N ASP A 83 -30.24 -10.00 14.59
CA ASP A 83 -29.47 -9.30 13.56
C ASP A 83 -28.81 -8.05 14.12
N LYS A 84 -29.45 -7.31 15.03
CA LYS A 84 -28.83 -6.21 15.78
C LYS A 84 -27.63 -6.69 16.60
N LEU A 85 -27.79 -7.79 17.35
CA LEU A 85 -26.69 -8.35 18.14
C LEU A 85 -25.51 -8.77 17.28
N LYS A 86 -25.74 -9.37 16.11
CA LYS A 86 -24.70 -9.69 15.14
C LYS A 86 -23.99 -8.44 14.62
N ALA A 87 -24.77 -7.40 14.29
CA ALA A 87 -24.21 -6.13 13.85
C ALA A 87 -23.34 -5.45 14.93
N ASP A 88 -23.76 -5.49 16.20
CA ASP A 88 -22.99 -4.98 17.33
C ASP A 88 -21.65 -5.75 17.49
N ILE A 89 -21.67 -7.08 17.36
CA ILE A 89 -20.47 -7.92 17.38
C ILE A 89 -19.52 -7.52 16.26
N GLU A 90 -19.99 -7.34 15.04
CA GLU A 90 -19.16 -6.93 13.92
C GLU A 90 -18.60 -5.51 14.10
N LEU A 91 -19.37 -4.59 14.68
CA LEU A 91 -18.89 -3.25 15.01
C LEU A 91 -17.72 -3.30 16.01
N VAL A 92 -17.83 -4.09 17.07
CA VAL A 92 -16.75 -4.24 18.06
C VAL A 92 -15.52 -4.91 17.44
N LYS A 93 -15.69 -5.91 16.58
CA LYS A 93 -14.58 -6.52 15.83
C LYS A 93 -13.87 -5.52 14.93
N ALA A 94 -14.61 -4.66 14.23
CA ALA A 94 -14.02 -3.61 13.44
C ALA A 94 -13.22 -2.62 14.29
N ARG A 95 -13.71 -2.23 15.46
CA ARG A 95 -12.97 -1.38 16.41
C ARG A 95 -11.70 -2.07 16.93
N ILE A 96 -11.73 -3.37 17.17
CA ILE A 96 -10.55 -4.15 17.54
C ILE A 96 -9.53 -4.13 16.41
N ALA A 97 -9.97 -4.32 15.16
CA ALA A 97 -9.08 -4.25 14.01
C ALA A 97 -8.37 -2.89 13.89
N GLN A 98 -9.02 -1.79 14.22
CA GLN A 98 -8.42 -0.45 14.26
C GLN A 98 -7.33 -0.29 15.32
N THR A 99 -7.29 -1.16 16.33
CA THR A 99 -6.22 -1.17 17.35
C THR A 99 -4.94 -1.86 16.87
N GLU A 100 -4.99 -2.51 15.72
CA GLU A 100 -3.89 -3.25 15.12
C GLU A 100 -3.28 -2.47 13.96
N LEU A 101 -1.98 -2.24 14.02
CA LEU A 101 -1.23 -1.68 12.90
C LEU A 101 -0.70 -2.83 12.04
N ARG A 102 -1.23 -2.98 10.82
CA ARG A 102 -0.82 -4.02 9.87
C ARG A 102 -0.16 -3.42 8.64
N ALA A 103 0.76 -4.17 8.04
CA ALA A 103 1.43 -3.76 6.81
C ALA A 103 0.44 -3.73 5.62
N PRO A 104 0.27 -2.59 4.91
CA PRO A 104 -0.64 -2.49 3.77
C PRO A 104 -0.12 -3.21 2.51
N PHE A 105 1.18 -3.40 2.38
CA PHE A 105 1.85 -4.10 1.27
C PHE A 105 3.16 -4.73 1.75
N ASP A 106 3.76 -5.60 0.91
CA ASP A 106 5.07 -6.20 1.16
C ASP A 106 6.17 -5.14 1.03
N GLY A 107 7.04 -5.03 2.02
CA GLY A 107 8.09 -4.01 1.98
C GLY A 107 9.11 -4.14 3.09
N VAL A 108 9.95 -3.13 3.21
CA VAL A 108 10.92 -3.00 4.31
C VAL A 108 10.46 -1.89 5.23
N ILE A 109 10.35 -2.23 6.51
CA ILE A 109 9.97 -1.28 7.54
C ILE A 109 11.17 -0.45 7.96
N GLY A 110 10.96 0.85 8.14
CA GLY A 110 11.98 1.81 8.55
C GLY A 110 12.28 1.78 10.06
N LEU A 111 12.89 2.86 10.52
CA LEU A 111 13.16 3.05 11.94
C LEU A 111 11.86 3.39 12.69
N ARG A 112 11.70 2.83 13.89
CA ARG A 112 10.55 3.16 14.74
C ARG A 112 10.74 4.52 15.40
N GLN A 113 9.66 5.27 15.50
CA GLN A 113 9.65 6.59 16.15
C GLN A 113 9.02 6.57 17.54
N VAL A 114 8.58 5.39 18.00
CA VAL A 114 7.88 5.21 19.27
C VAL A 114 8.37 3.95 20.00
N SER A 115 8.08 3.87 21.27
CA SER A 115 8.39 2.70 22.10
C SER A 115 7.14 2.06 22.68
N GLU A 116 7.23 0.80 23.07
CA GLU A 116 6.18 0.15 23.85
C GLU A 116 5.90 0.95 25.11
N GLY A 117 4.64 1.05 25.48
CA GLY A 117 4.18 1.86 26.60
C GLY A 117 3.88 3.33 26.25
N ALA A 118 4.32 3.84 25.09
CA ALA A 118 3.96 5.18 24.63
C ALA A 118 2.47 5.26 24.27
N TYR A 119 1.92 6.46 24.29
CA TYR A 119 0.55 6.71 23.83
C TYR A 119 0.58 7.10 22.35
N ALA A 120 -0.08 6.34 21.51
CA ALA A 120 -0.16 6.59 20.08
C ALA A 120 -1.47 7.32 19.72
N SER A 121 -1.42 8.09 18.63
CA SER A 121 -2.57 8.75 18.01
C SER A 121 -2.50 8.61 16.48
N PRO A 122 -3.61 8.82 15.74
CA PRO A 122 -3.61 8.74 14.27
C PRO A 122 -2.65 9.71 13.58
N SER A 123 -2.33 10.83 14.20
CA SER A 123 -1.37 11.80 13.65
C SER A 123 0.10 11.43 13.89
N GLN A 124 0.36 10.44 14.74
CA GLN A 124 1.72 10.05 15.10
C GLN A 124 2.21 8.92 14.20
N VAL A 125 3.30 9.17 13.50
CA VAL A 125 3.98 8.15 12.69
C VAL A 125 4.71 7.17 13.60
N ILE A 126 4.47 5.89 13.41
CA ILE A 126 5.11 4.80 14.15
C ILE A 126 6.42 4.39 13.45
N SER A 127 6.36 4.23 12.14
CA SER A 127 7.47 3.90 11.25
C SER A 127 7.07 4.21 9.81
N THR A 128 7.99 4.03 8.86
CA THR A 128 7.70 4.07 7.43
C THR A 128 7.77 2.67 6.85
N LEU A 129 6.95 2.37 5.87
CA LEU A 129 7.03 1.13 5.08
C LEU A 129 7.32 1.49 3.64
N THR A 130 8.38 0.91 3.09
CA THR A 130 8.88 1.22 1.74
C THR A 130 8.95 -0.05 0.92
N LYS A 131 8.35 -0.03 -0.27
CA LYS A 131 8.45 -1.12 -1.24
C LYS A 131 9.72 -0.95 -2.05
N LEU A 132 10.65 -1.89 -1.91
CA LEU A 132 11.94 -1.85 -2.59
C LEU A 132 11.93 -2.47 -3.98
N SER A 133 10.92 -3.24 -4.32
CA SER A 133 10.78 -3.93 -5.59
C SER A 133 9.29 -3.97 -6.00
N PRO A 134 8.96 -3.42 -7.17
CA PRO A 134 9.82 -2.69 -8.10
C PRO A 134 10.17 -1.27 -7.64
N LEU A 135 11.11 -0.61 -8.33
CA LEU A 135 11.45 0.80 -8.15
C LEU A 135 10.89 1.64 -9.29
N LYS A 136 10.32 2.78 -8.96
CA LYS A 136 9.93 3.81 -9.92
C LYS A 136 11.12 4.73 -10.21
N ILE A 137 11.39 4.97 -11.47
CA ILE A 137 12.34 5.93 -11.96
C ILE A 137 11.54 7.06 -12.59
N GLU A 138 11.60 8.24 -11.99
CA GLU A 138 10.92 9.44 -12.50
C GLU A 138 11.95 10.35 -13.17
N PHE A 139 11.65 10.82 -14.36
CA PHE A 139 12.49 11.71 -15.12
C PHE A 139 11.67 12.67 -15.98
N SER A 140 12.31 13.76 -16.40
CA SER A 140 11.70 14.76 -17.24
C SER A 140 12.35 14.75 -18.62
N VAL A 141 11.55 14.87 -19.66
CA VAL A 141 11.96 14.88 -21.05
C VAL A 141 11.60 16.22 -21.66
N ASN A 142 12.50 16.81 -22.46
CA ASN A 142 12.24 18.05 -23.16
C ASN A 142 11.06 17.94 -24.14
N GLU A 143 10.36 19.03 -24.38
CA GLU A 143 9.25 19.11 -25.34
C GLU A 143 9.60 18.52 -26.71
N ARG A 144 10.81 18.77 -27.22
CA ARG A 144 11.26 18.24 -28.53
C ARG A 144 11.29 16.72 -28.60
N GLN A 145 11.53 16.05 -27.49
CA GLN A 145 11.62 14.59 -27.36
C GLN A 145 10.34 13.96 -26.81
N ALA A 146 9.40 14.79 -26.36
CA ALA A 146 8.19 14.33 -25.68
C ALA A 146 7.33 13.40 -26.57
N ASN A 147 7.32 13.64 -27.88
CA ASN A 147 6.56 12.83 -28.84
C ASN A 147 7.17 11.43 -29.07
N ASP A 148 8.45 11.27 -28.80
CA ASP A 148 9.18 10.02 -29.04
C ASP A 148 9.09 9.07 -27.83
N ILE A 149 8.70 9.59 -26.65
CA ILE A 149 8.59 8.81 -25.42
C ILE A 149 7.16 8.31 -25.24
N LYS A 150 7.00 6.99 -25.22
CA LYS A 150 5.72 6.29 -25.05
C LYS A 150 5.84 5.17 -24.05
N ALA A 151 4.72 4.67 -23.56
CA ALA A 151 4.72 3.44 -22.79
C ALA A 151 5.38 2.30 -23.61
N GLY A 152 6.31 1.58 -22.99
CA GLY A 152 7.13 0.56 -23.63
C GLY A 152 8.51 1.05 -24.11
N THR A 153 8.78 2.36 -24.19
CA THR A 153 10.12 2.87 -24.49
C THR A 153 11.10 2.40 -23.45
N LYS A 154 12.21 1.80 -23.88
CA LYS A 154 13.28 1.36 -22.98
C LYS A 154 14.17 2.54 -22.62
N VAL A 155 14.48 2.67 -21.35
CA VAL A 155 15.45 3.63 -20.84
C VAL A 155 16.56 2.89 -20.13
N SER A 156 17.81 3.29 -20.36
CA SER A 156 18.95 2.84 -19.61
C SER A 156 19.26 3.86 -18.52
N PHE A 157 19.66 3.39 -17.35
CA PHE A 157 20.03 4.29 -16.27
C PHE A 157 21.22 3.76 -15.47
N THR A 158 22.01 4.69 -14.96
CA THR A 158 23.11 4.43 -14.05
C THR A 158 22.87 5.19 -12.75
N VAL A 159 23.35 4.65 -11.65
CA VAL A 159 23.22 5.25 -10.33
C VAL A 159 24.62 5.65 -9.86
N GLU A 160 24.75 6.80 -9.23
CA GLU A 160 26.02 7.30 -8.74
C GLU A 160 26.73 6.25 -7.85
N ASN A 161 28.03 6.07 -8.09
CA ASN A 161 28.88 5.05 -7.44
C ASN A 161 28.46 3.59 -7.75
N ASP A 162 27.79 3.35 -8.86
CA ASP A 162 27.51 2.02 -9.38
C ASP A 162 27.95 1.95 -10.85
N LEU A 163 28.80 0.97 -11.17
CA LEU A 163 29.33 0.78 -12.52
C LEU A 163 28.36 0.05 -13.46
N ASN A 164 27.24 -0.43 -12.92
CA ASN A 164 26.26 -1.17 -13.70
C ASN A 164 25.29 -0.23 -14.41
N THR A 165 24.95 -0.56 -15.65
CA THR A 165 23.86 0.04 -16.38
C THR A 165 22.63 -0.86 -16.22
N TYR A 166 21.51 -0.25 -15.91
CA TYR A 166 20.23 -0.90 -15.71
C TYR A 166 19.26 -0.47 -16.80
N GLU A 167 18.33 -1.34 -17.15
CA GLU A 167 17.28 -1.04 -18.12
C GLU A 167 15.91 -1.12 -17.46
N ALA A 168 15.02 -0.21 -17.86
CA ALA A 168 13.65 -0.18 -17.40
C ALA A 168 12.71 0.28 -18.51
N PRO A 169 11.54 -0.34 -18.70
CA PRO A 169 10.53 0.14 -19.60
C PRO A 169 9.76 1.32 -18.99
N VAL A 170 9.49 2.33 -19.80
CA VAL A 170 8.54 3.41 -19.47
C VAL A 170 7.14 2.79 -19.37
N TYR A 171 6.44 3.04 -18.29
CA TYR A 171 5.07 2.56 -18.11
C TYR A 171 4.03 3.69 -18.12
N ALA A 172 4.44 4.91 -17.83
CA ALA A 172 3.56 6.07 -17.80
C ALA A 172 4.30 7.32 -18.26
N VAL A 173 3.59 8.15 -19.00
CA VAL A 173 4.03 9.47 -19.48
C VAL A 173 2.89 10.44 -19.17
N GLU A 174 3.19 11.60 -18.62
CA GLU A 174 2.18 12.63 -18.37
C GLU A 174 1.59 13.13 -19.70
N SER A 175 0.31 13.49 -19.69
CA SER A 175 -0.37 14.00 -20.88
C SER A 175 -0.20 15.50 -21.08
N LYS A 176 0.30 16.22 -20.07
CA LYS A 176 0.49 17.67 -20.09
C LYS A 176 1.94 18.02 -19.78
N LEU A 177 2.50 18.93 -20.58
CA LEU A 177 3.81 19.54 -20.32
C LEU A 177 3.72 20.49 -19.11
N ASP A 178 4.75 20.48 -18.29
CA ASP A 178 4.96 21.49 -17.28
C ASP A 178 5.33 22.81 -17.96
N GLU A 179 4.47 23.82 -17.81
CA GLU A 179 4.60 25.12 -18.48
C GLU A 179 5.83 25.93 -18.03
N LYS A 180 6.35 25.64 -16.82
CA LYS A 180 7.51 26.36 -16.26
C LYS A 180 8.83 25.77 -16.74
N THR A 181 8.88 24.44 -16.87
CA THR A 181 10.09 23.72 -17.23
C THR A 181 10.11 23.26 -18.69
N LEU A 182 9.00 23.41 -19.43
CA LEU A 182 8.78 22.92 -20.81
C LEU A 182 9.21 21.46 -20.94
N SER A 183 8.86 20.66 -19.96
CA SER A 183 9.22 19.25 -19.89
C SER A 183 8.02 18.37 -19.61
N LEU A 184 8.11 17.13 -20.07
CA LEU A 184 7.13 16.09 -19.85
C LEU A 184 7.69 15.08 -18.85
N LYS A 185 6.94 14.79 -17.80
CA LYS A 185 7.34 13.76 -16.82
C LYS A 185 7.02 12.37 -17.33
N ALA A 186 7.99 11.49 -17.25
CA ALA A 186 7.85 10.08 -17.56
C ALA A 186 8.30 9.20 -16.38
N ARG A 187 7.72 8.02 -16.30
CA ARG A 187 8.06 7.03 -15.27
C ARG A 187 8.36 5.68 -15.88
N ALA A 188 9.50 5.13 -15.50
CA ALA A 188 9.89 3.77 -15.83
C ALA A 188 9.88 2.89 -14.59
N LEU A 189 9.70 1.59 -14.76
CA LEU A 189 9.60 0.62 -13.68
C LEU A 189 10.73 -0.39 -13.76
N TYR A 190 11.59 -0.41 -12.76
CA TYR A 190 12.70 -1.34 -12.63
C TYR A 190 12.40 -2.40 -11.58
N SER A 191 12.51 -3.67 -11.91
CA SER A 191 12.15 -4.79 -11.03
C SER A 191 12.99 -4.90 -9.76
N ASN A 192 14.20 -4.30 -9.74
CA ASN A 192 15.14 -4.27 -8.60
C ASN A 192 15.35 -5.64 -7.92
N PRO A 193 15.84 -6.65 -8.66
CA PRO A 193 16.00 -8.00 -8.11
C PRO A 193 16.95 -8.00 -6.90
N GLY A 194 16.46 -8.61 -5.81
CA GLY A 194 17.21 -8.68 -4.56
C GLY A 194 17.30 -7.36 -3.78
N GLY A 195 16.55 -6.31 -4.18
CA GLY A 195 16.52 -5.04 -3.45
C GLY A 195 17.88 -4.29 -3.43
N LYS A 196 18.72 -4.48 -4.44
CA LYS A 196 20.10 -3.94 -4.49
C LYS A 196 20.13 -2.42 -4.50
N LEU A 197 19.25 -1.81 -5.29
CA LEU A 197 19.15 -0.36 -5.36
C LEU A 197 18.21 0.14 -4.26
N LYS A 198 18.67 1.17 -3.55
CA LYS A 198 17.86 1.84 -2.54
C LYS A 198 17.12 3.04 -3.18
N PRO A 199 15.85 3.27 -2.86
CA PRO A 199 15.12 4.44 -3.33
C PRO A 199 15.72 5.74 -2.76
N GLY A 200 15.36 6.88 -3.36
CA GLY A 200 15.86 8.21 -2.95
C GLY A 200 17.20 8.59 -3.55
N ARG A 201 17.77 7.76 -4.45
CA ARG A 201 19.01 8.07 -5.15
C ARG A 201 18.73 8.76 -6.49
N SER A 202 19.63 9.64 -6.91
CA SER A 202 19.64 10.19 -8.26
C SER A 202 20.19 9.16 -9.25
N ALA A 203 19.66 9.20 -10.48
CA ALA A 203 20.10 8.35 -11.56
C ALA A 203 20.32 9.19 -12.83
N ASN A 204 21.36 8.87 -13.58
CA ASN A 204 21.56 9.39 -14.93
C ASN A 204 20.81 8.50 -15.90
N ILE A 205 19.97 9.09 -16.74
CA ILE A 205 19.10 8.37 -17.66
C ILE A 205 19.51 8.64 -19.09
N GLU A 206 19.67 7.58 -19.85
CA GLU A 206 19.91 7.59 -21.28
C GLU A 206 18.69 6.99 -22.00
N ILE A 207 18.17 7.72 -22.99
CA ILE A 207 16.99 7.31 -23.73
C ILE A 207 17.41 7.08 -25.19
N GLN A 208 17.21 5.86 -25.66
CA GLN A 208 17.41 5.54 -27.07
C GLN A 208 16.12 5.85 -27.83
N LEU A 209 16.10 6.98 -28.53
CA LEU A 209 14.92 7.45 -29.27
C LEU A 209 14.79 6.81 -30.65
N SER A 210 15.94 6.55 -31.31
CA SER A 210 15.96 5.91 -32.63
C SER A 210 17.26 5.15 -32.87
N GLU A 211 17.18 4.12 -33.68
CA GLU A 211 18.33 3.36 -34.16
C GLU A 211 18.32 3.39 -35.67
N ILE A 212 19.38 3.92 -36.29
CA ILE A 212 19.54 3.89 -37.75
C ILE A 212 20.30 2.62 -38.09
N LYS A 213 19.59 1.60 -38.57
CA LYS A 213 20.19 0.34 -39.01
C LYS A 213 20.90 0.56 -40.37
N ASN A 214 22.08 -0.02 -40.51
CA ASN A 214 22.90 0.05 -41.73
C ASN A 214 23.40 1.46 -42.10
N ALA A 215 23.60 2.32 -41.11
CA ALA A 215 24.22 3.62 -41.36
C ALA A 215 25.71 3.45 -41.74
N ILE A 216 26.12 4.09 -42.80
CA ILE A 216 27.55 4.22 -43.15
C ILE A 216 28.10 5.42 -42.38
N VAL A 217 28.97 5.15 -41.41
CA VAL A 217 29.62 6.18 -40.62
C VAL A 217 30.91 6.57 -41.30
N ILE A 218 31.02 7.83 -41.71
CA ILE A 218 32.26 8.42 -42.21
C ILE A 218 32.84 9.39 -41.16
N PRO A 219 34.16 9.42 -40.95
CA PRO A 219 34.77 10.41 -40.07
C PRO A 219 34.44 11.83 -40.53
N ALA A 220 34.14 12.75 -39.60
CA ALA A 220 33.77 14.14 -39.92
C ALA A 220 34.84 14.85 -40.79
N ILE A 221 36.10 14.46 -40.66
CA ILE A 221 37.20 14.98 -41.49
C ILE A 221 37.15 14.54 -42.96
N ALA A 222 36.34 13.53 -43.30
CA ALA A 222 36.16 13.05 -44.66
C ALA A 222 35.00 13.77 -45.39
N SER A 223 34.24 14.61 -44.69
CA SER A 223 33.19 15.47 -45.30
C SER A 223 33.84 16.81 -45.68
N ILE A 224 34.25 16.94 -46.95
CA ILE A 224 34.66 18.22 -47.52
C ILE A 224 33.34 18.88 -48.00
N ALA A 225 33.03 20.05 -47.44
CA ALA A 225 31.97 20.89 -47.98
C ALA A 225 32.55 21.62 -49.22
N GLU A 226 31.94 21.46 -50.38
CA GLU A 226 32.14 22.32 -51.53
C GLU A 226 31.47 23.68 -51.32
#